data_440900211eec7b35edc4cf9737252629
#
_entry.id   440900211eec7b35edc4cf9737252629
#
_cell.length_a   1.000
_cell.length_b   1.000
_cell.length_c   1.000
_cell.angle_alpha   90.00
_cell.angle_beta   90.00
_cell.angle_gamma   90.00
#
_symmetry.space_group_name_H-M   'P 1'
#
loop_
_entity.id
_entity.type
_entity.pdbx_description
1 polymer ?
#
loop_
_entity_poly.entity_id
_entity_poly.type
_entity_poly.pdbx_seq_one_letter_code
_entity_poly.pdbx_strand_id
1 'polypeptide(L)'
;MDDRAEREIGALSGGEQQRVFVARSLVSDPELLLLDEPTAGVDSAQQTEFYDLLSHLNHDLGIAIVMVSHDVTAISKYVSKIACLNQRLYYHGSKEITNEDIEKAYGCPVEMIAHGTPHRVLREHD
;
A
#
# COMPACT_ATOMS: atom_id res chain seq x y z
N MET A 1 -1.00 -20.53 11.11
CA MET A 1 0.23 -19.95 11.75
C MET A 1 0.83 -20.84 12.82
N ASP A 2 0.05 -21.64 13.47
CA ASP A 2 0.54 -22.45 14.63
C ASP A 2 1.66 -23.42 14.27
N ASP A 3 1.61 -24.03 13.10
CA ASP A 3 2.67 -24.93 12.61
C ASP A 3 3.97 -24.22 12.18
N ARG A 4 3.97 -22.89 12.13
CA ARG A 4 5.08 -22.05 11.68
C ARG A 4 5.72 -21.23 12.79
N ALA A 5 5.16 -21.28 13.99
CA ALA A 5 5.62 -20.47 15.13
C ALA A 5 7.10 -20.70 15.51
N GLU A 6 7.60 -21.90 15.27
CA GLU A 6 8.99 -22.28 15.56
C GLU A 6 9.93 -22.21 14.35
N ARG A 7 9.44 -21.76 13.19
CA ARG A 7 10.30 -21.63 12.00
C ARG A 7 11.13 -20.36 12.06
N GLU A 8 12.35 -20.47 11.59
CA GLU A 8 13.18 -19.26 11.38
C GLU A 8 12.52 -18.36 10.34
N ILE A 9 12.58 -17.03 10.55
CA ILE A 9 11.95 -16.05 9.68
C ILE A 9 12.40 -16.16 8.21
N GLY A 10 13.65 -16.55 7.97
CA GLY A 10 14.19 -16.77 6.63
C GLY A 10 13.59 -17.96 5.90
N ALA A 11 12.92 -18.87 6.60
CA ALA A 11 12.23 -20.03 6.00
C ALA A 11 10.76 -19.73 5.64
N LEU A 12 10.27 -18.52 5.93
CA LEU A 12 8.93 -18.07 5.60
C LEU A 12 8.89 -17.46 4.20
N SER A 13 7.73 -17.56 3.52
CA SER A 13 7.48 -16.81 2.28
C SER A 13 7.49 -15.29 2.54
N GLY A 14 7.66 -14.48 1.50
CA GLY A 14 7.61 -13.03 1.62
C GLY A 14 6.34 -12.52 2.28
N GLY A 15 5.17 -13.05 1.89
CA GLY A 15 3.89 -12.68 2.51
C GLY A 15 3.76 -13.13 3.95
N GLU A 16 4.30 -14.29 4.30
CA GLU A 16 4.36 -14.76 5.68
C GLU A 16 5.24 -13.86 6.55
N GLN A 17 6.41 -13.48 6.05
CA GLN A 17 7.31 -12.53 6.73
C GLN A 17 6.62 -11.20 7.00
N GLN A 18 5.90 -10.64 6.00
CA GLN A 18 5.16 -9.39 6.16
C GLN A 18 4.12 -9.49 7.28
N ARG A 19 3.38 -10.57 7.33
CA ARG A 19 2.40 -10.79 8.41
C ARG A 19 3.05 -10.92 9.79
N VAL A 20 4.21 -11.55 9.88
CA VAL A 20 4.99 -11.64 11.14
C VAL A 20 5.46 -10.25 11.58
N PHE A 21 5.95 -9.42 10.68
CA PHE A 21 6.36 -8.04 11.02
C PHE A 21 5.19 -7.19 11.51
N VAL A 22 4.03 -7.30 10.88
CA VAL A 22 2.81 -6.62 11.34
C VAL A 22 2.41 -7.14 12.72
N ALA A 23 2.36 -8.46 12.93
CA ALA A 23 2.02 -9.06 14.22
C ALA A 23 2.96 -8.59 15.33
N ARG A 24 4.26 -8.53 15.05
CA ARG A 24 5.27 -7.98 15.98
C ARG A 24 4.98 -6.52 16.34
N SER A 25 4.59 -5.72 15.37
CA SER A 25 4.27 -4.30 15.60
C SER A 25 3.02 -4.13 16.47
N LEU A 26 2.07 -5.07 16.41
CA LEU A 26 0.84 -5.02 17.20
C LEU A 26 1.04 -5.33 18.70
N VAL A 27 2.15 -5.96 19.08
CA VAL A 27 2.44 -6.32 20.49
C VAL A 27 2.48 -5.09 21.39
N SER A 28 2.87 -3.93 20.87
CA SER A 28 2.94 -2.66 21.61
C SER A 28 1.59 -1.92 21.69
N ASP A 29 0.51 -2.51 21.19
CA ASP A 29 -0.83 -1.88 21.11
C ASP A 29 -0.79 -0.49 20.45
N PRO A 30 -0.34 -0.40 19.19
CA PRO A 30 -0.11 0.88 18.55
C PRO A 30 -1.42 1.55 18.10
N GLU A 31 -1.45 2.87 18.14
CA GLU A 31 -2.50 3.68 17.53
C GLU A 31 -2.21 3.97 16.04
N LEU A 32 -0.95 3.85 15.63
CA LEU A 32 -0.48 4.14 14.27
C LEU A 32 0.54 3.10 13.81
N LEU A 33 0.35 2.59 12.60
CA LEU A 33 1.34 1.77 11.87
C LEU A 33 1.92 2.57 10.70
N LEU A 34 3.24 2.54 10.58
CA LEU A 34 3.97 3.09 9.45
C LEU A 34 4.58 1.94 8.65
N LEU A 35 4.23 1.84 7.37
CA LEU A 35 4.66 0.76 6.49
C LEU A 35 5.37 1.35 5.27
N ASP A 36 6.58 0.87 5.00
CA ASP A 36 7.37 1.29 3.85
C ASP A 36 7.50 0.13 2.86
N GLU A 37 6.89 0.29 1.67
CA GLU A 37 6.85 -0.72 0.60
C GLU A 37 6.53 -2.14 1.12
N PRO A 38 5.46 -2.33 1.90
CA PRO A 38 5.26 -3.57 2.65
C PRO A 38 4.98 -4.80 1.77
N THR A 39 4.60 -4.61 0.52
CA THR A 39 4.28 -5.69 -0.43
C THR A 39 5.32 -5.86 -1.54
N ALA A 40 6.47 -5.22 -1.44
CA ALA A 40 7.54 -5.38 -2.41
C ALA A 40 8.01 -6.83 -2.49
N GLY A 41 8.04 -7.39 -3.71
CA GLY A 41 8.43 -8.78 -3.95
C GLY A 41 7.42 -9.85 -3.51
N VAL A 42 6.20 -9.46 -3.15
CA VAL A 42 5.10 -10.36 -2.78
C VAL A 42 4.17 -10.55 -3.98
N ASP A 43 3.72 -11.78 -4.22
CA ASP A 43 2.77 -12.06 -5.32
C ASP A 43 1.39 -11.40 -5.09
N SER A 44 0.61 -11.26 -6.16
CA SER A 44 -0.64 -10.49 -6.13
C SER A 44 -1.71 -11.09 -5.19
N ALA A 45 -1.76 -12.41 -5.06
CA ALA A 45 -2.72 -13.06 -4.16
C ALA A 45 -2.38 -12.77 -2.70
N GLN A 46 -1.12 -12.88 -2.33
CA GLN A 46 -0.64 -12.57 -0.99
C GLN A 46 -0.70 -11.07 -0.68
N GLN A 47 -0.50 -10.21 -1.68
CA GLN A 47 -0.73 -8.76 -1.54
C GLN A 47 -2.19 -8.47 -1.16
N THR A 48 -3.14 -9.08 -1.84
CA THR A 48 -4.58 -8.91 -1.54
C THR A 48 -4.89 -9.33 -0.09
N GLU A 49 -4.41 -10.48 0.33
CA GLU A 49 -4.56 -10.95 1.73
C GLU A 49 -3.95 -9.98 2.74
N PHE A 50 -2.80 -9.41 2.41
CA PHE A 50 -2.12 -8.43 3.26
C PHE A 50 -2.92 -7.12 3.38
N TYR A 51 -3.43 -6.59 2.26
CA TYR A 51 -4.27 -5.40 2.29
C TYR A 51 -5.60 -5.61 3.00
N ASP A 52 -6.21 -6.79 2.87
CA ASP A 52 -7.40 -7.16 3.63
C ASP A 52 -7.11 -7.20 5.13
N LEU A 53 -5.96 -7.71 5.54
CA LEU A 53 -5.49 -7.66 6.92
C LEU A 53 -5.36 -6.22 7.42
N LEU A 54 -4.72 -5.33 6.65
CA LEU A 54 -4.58 -3.92 7.02
C LEU A 54 -5.94 -3.22 7.13
N SER A 55 -6.86 -3.54 6.23
CA SER A 55 -8.24 -3.01 6.31
C SER A 55 -8.94 -3.43 7.59
N HIS A 56 -8.80 -4.69 8.00
CA HIS A 56 -9.33 -5.19 9.26
C HIS A 56 -8.72 -4.46 10.47
N LEU A 57 -7.40 -4.30 10.50
CA LEU A 57 -6.72 -3.56 11.57
C LEU A 57 -7.19 -2.10 11.68
N ASN A 58 -7.45 -1.46 10.54
CA ASN A 58 -7.94 -0.09 10.52
C ASN A 58 -9.41 0.02 10.91
N HIS A 59 -10.31 -0.76 10.29
CA HIS A 59 -11.75 -0.62 10.50
C HIS A 59 -12.22 -1.23 11.81
N ASP A 60 -11.71 -2.40 12.19
CA ASP A 60 -12.22 -3.13 13.35
C ASP A 60 -11.44 -2.79 14.63
N LEU A 61 -10.15 -2.52 14.54
CA LEU A 61 -9.30 -2.19 15.70
C LEU A 61 -8.99 -0.68 15.80
N GLY A 62 -9.38 0.13 14.83
CA GLY A 62 -9.19 1.57 14.87
C GLY A 62 -7.74 2.05 14.73
N ILE A 63 -6.82 1.19 14.26
CA ILE A 63 -5.42 1.54 14.08
C ILE A 63 -5.27 2.41 12.82
N ALA A 64 -4.69 3.59 12.95
CA ALA A 64 -4.34 4.40 11.79
C ALA A 64 -3.16 3.78 11.03
N ILE A 65 -3.23 3.78 9.70
CA ILE A 65 -2.17 3.18 8.86
C ILE A 65 -1.70 4.20 7.84
N VAL A 66 -0.40 4.45 7.82
CA VAL A 66 0.28 5.21 6.78
C VAL A 66 1.22 4.28 6.03
N MET A 67 1.07 4.22 4.72
CA MET A 67 1.84 3.31 3.89
C MET A 67 2.50 4.06 2.75
N VAL A 68 3.78 3.80 2.53
CA VAL A 68 4.51 4.25 1.34
C VAL A 68 4.49 3.13 0.31
N SER A 69 4.08 3.45 -0.91
CA SER A 69 4.07 2.53 -2.04
C SER A 69 4.16 3.29 -3.36
N HIS A 70 4.73 2.67 -4.36
CA HIS A 70 4.71 3.16 -5.74
C HIS A 70 3.60 2.52 -6.60
N ASP A 71 2.91 1.52 -6.08
CA ASP A 71 1.79 0.85 -6.76
C ASP A 71 0.45 1.52 -6.40
N VAL A 72 0.20 2.67 -7.02
CA VAL A 72 -1.02 3.47 -6.79
C VAL A 72 -2.28 2.68 -7.13
N THR A 73 -2.23 1.83 -8.16
CA THR A 73 -3.39 1.06 -8.61
C THR A 73 -3.82 0.04 -7.56
N ALA A 74 -2.86 -0.70 -7.01
CA ALA A 74 -3.15 -1.71 -6.00
C ALA A 74 -3.72 -1.09 -4.72
N ILE A 75 -3.09 -0.02 -4.22
CA ILE A 75 -3.48 0.59 -2.94
C ILE A 75 -4.77 1.42 -3.00
N SER A 76 -5.12 1.98 -4.17
CA SER A 76 -6.27 2.90 -4.30
C SER A 76 -7.61 2.29 -3.86
N LYS A 77 -7.73 0.96 -3.89
CA LYS A 77 -8.92 0.24 -3.45
C LYS A 77 -9.09 0.22 -1.93
N TYR A 78 -7.99 0.32 -1.20
CA TYR A 78 -7.94 0.09 0.25
C TYR A 78 -7.79 1.37 1.07
N VAL A 79 -7.19 2.41 0.48
CA VAL A 79 -6.88 3.64 1.20
C VAL A 79 -8.01 4.66 1.09
N SER A 80 -8.17 5.48 2.12
CA SER A 80 -9.13 6.58 2.14
C SER A 80 -8.54 7.90 1.64
N LYS A 81 -7.23 8.05 1.75
CA LYS A 81 -6.51 9.27 1.39
C LYS A 81 -5.18 8.94 0.73
N ILE A 82 -4.77 9.77 -0.21
CA ILE A 82 -3.49 9.62 -0.90
C ILE A 82 -2.74 10.95 -0.84
N ALA A 83 -1.43 10.88 -0.67
CA ALA A 83 -0.52 11.99 -0.85
C ALA A 83 0.61 11.56 -1.80
N CYS A 84 0.91 12.36 -2.79
CA CYS A 84 2.03 12.12 -3.70
C CYS A 84 3.25 12.89 -3.24
N LEU A 85 4.40 12.23 -3.21
CA LEU A 85 5.67 12.82 -2.82
C LEU A 85 6.67 12.74 -3.97
N ASN A 86 7.11 13.90 -4.42
CA ASN A 86 8.23 14.05 -5.35
C ASN A 86 8.95 15.36 -5.02
N GLN A 87 9.95 15.33 -4.16
CA GLN A 87 10.62 16.48 -3.54
C GLN A 87 9.68 17.42 -2.75
N ARG A 88 8.41 17.49 -3.14
CA ARG A 88 7.33 18.20 -2.46
C ARG A 88 6.18 17.23 -2.20
N LEU A 89 5.46 17.48 -1.13
CA LEU A 89 4.27 16.73 -0.78
C LEU A 89 3.04 17.37 -1.42
N TYR A 90 2.29 16.57 -2.19
CA TYR A 90 1.00 16.94 -2.76
C TYR A 90 -0.08 16.10 -2.08
N TYR A 91 -0.81 16.72 -1.17
CA TYR A 91 -1.87 16.04 -0.43
C TYR A 91 -3.18 16.04 -1.22
N HIS A 92 -3.75 14.87 -1.37
CA HIS A 92 -5.07 14.68 -1.97
C HIS A 92 -6.03 14.27 -0.86
N GLY A 93 -7.00 15.11 -0.53
CA GLY A 93 -7.99 14.83 0.53
C GLY A 93 -8.89 13.61 0.30
N SER A 94 -8.77 12.96 -0.87
CA SER A 94 -9.43 11.71 -1.23
C SER A 94 -8.46 10.76 -1.93
N LYS A 95 -8.87 9.51 -2.12
CA LYS A 95 -8.12 8.53 -2.91
C LYS A 95 -8.21 8.75 -4.43
N GLU A 96 -9.06 9.67 -4.86
CA GLU A 96 -9.18 10.05 -6.26
C GLU A 96 -8.05 11.01 -6.62
N ILE A 97 -7.15 10.54 -7.47
CA ILE A 97 -6.03 11.32 -7.99
C ILE A 97 -6.33 11.64 -9.44
N THR A 98 -6.35 12.92 -9.80
CA THR A 98 -6.52 13.36 -11.17
C THR A 98 -5.20 13.31 -11.93
N ASN A 99 -5.28 13.34 -13.28
CA ASN A 99 -4.08 13.46 -14.12
C ASN A 99 -3.29 14.73 -13.76
N GLU A 100 -3.99 15.84 -13.50
CA GLU A 100 -3.37 17.10 -13.09
C GLU A 100 -2.57 16.96 -11.78
N ASP A 101 -3.08 16.21 -10.80
CA ASP A 101 -2.38 15.95 -9.54
C ASP A 101 -1.07 15.19 -9.76
N ILE A 102 -1.09 14.21 -10.66
CA ILE A 102 0.11 13.42 -10.98
C ILE A 102 1.10 14.25 -11.80
N GLU A 103 0.62 15.04 -12.77
CA GLU A 103 1.48 15.95 -13.52
C GLU A 103 2.18 16.96 -12.61
N LYS A 104 1.48 17.52 -11.65
CA LYS A 104 2.06 18.42 -10.63
C LYS A 104 3.12 17.72 -9.78
N ALA A 105 2.86 16.46 -9.39
CA ALA A 105 3.76 15.69 -8.54
C ALA A 105 5.01 15.20 -9.28
N TYR A 106 4.85 14.69 -10.49
CA TYR A 106 5.92 14.00 -11.23
C TYR A 106 6.42 14.76 -12.46
N GLY A 107 5.73 15.83 -12.86
CA GLY A 107 6.10 16.63 -14.03
C GLY A 107 5.90 15.91 -15.38
N CYS A 108 5.18 14.79 -15.38
CA CYS A 108 4.91 13.97 -16.56
C CYS A 108 3.41 13.85 -16.80
N PRO A 109 2.93 14.00 -18.05
CA PRO A 109 1.55 13.70 -18.38
C PRO A 109 1.25 12.21 -18.15
N VAL A 110 0.07 11.92 -17.61
CA VAL A 110 -0.42 10.57 -17.36
C VAL A 110 -1.76 10.36 -18.05
N GLU A 111 -2.00 9.14 -18.50
CA GLU A 111 -3.29 8.73 -19.04
C GLU A 111 -4.02 7.84 -18.04
N MET A 112 -5.32 8.09 -17.92
CA MET A 112 -6.21 7.17 -17.23
C MET A 112 -6.77 6.18 -18.25
N ILE A 113 -6.49 4.90 -18.03
CA ILE A 113 -7.03 3.83 -18.85
C ILE A 113 -8.12 3.13 -18.03
N ALA A 114 -9.33 3.11 -18.58
CA ALA A 114 -10.47 2.43 -17.96
C ALA A 114 -10.61 1.00 -18.51
N HIS A 115 -10.33 0.02 -17.66
CA HIS A 115 -10.64 -1.40 -17.92
C HIS A 115 -11.58 -1.92 -16.84
N GLY A 116 -12.79 -1.35 -16.79
CA GLY A 116 -13.68 -1.65 -15.66
C GLY A 116 -13.25 -1.04 -14.33
N THR A 117 -11.96 -1.06 -14.03
CA THR A 117 -11.32 -0.27 -12.96
C THR A 117 -10.33 0.71 -13.60
N PRO A 118 -10.42 2.00 -13.30
CA PRO A 118 -9.47 2.98 -13.80
C PRO A 118 -8.07 2.69 -13.30
N HIS A 119 -7.09 2.67 -14.19
CA HIS A 119 -5.68 2.65 -13.83
C HIS A 119 -4.93 3.72 -14.60
N ARG A 120 -3.73 4.05 -14.17
CA ARG A 120 -2.93 5.14 -14.70
C ARG A 120 -1.63 4.61 -15.27
N VAL A 121 -1.31 5.11 -16.45
CA VAL A 121 -0.06 4.80 -17.13
C VAL A 121 0.66 6.11 -17.43
N LEU A 122 1.94 6.19 -17.12
CA LEU A 122 2.78 7.30 -17.54
C LEU A 122 2.99 7.21 -19.07
N ARG A 123 2.83 8.32 -19.76
CA ARG A 123 3.20 8.39 -21.18
C ARG A 123 4.71 8.23 -21.31
N GLU A 124 5.13 7.46 -22.31
CA GLU A 124 6.52 7.48 -22.73
C GLU A 124 6.86 8.88 -23.27
N HIS A 125 8.02 9.37 -22.90
CA HIS A 125 8.57 10.59 -23.47
C HIS A 125 9.17 10.25 -24.84
N ASP A 126 8.64 10.84 -25.86
CA ASP A 126 9.27 10.84 -27.18
C ASP A 126 10.53 11.72 -27.17
#